data_205de0361bfd9ce23c683793e4b06894
#
_entry.id   205de0361bfd9ce23c683793e4b06894
#
_cell.length_a   1.000
_cell.length_b   1.000
_cell.length_c   1.000
_cell.angle_alpha   90.00
_cell.angle_beta   90.00
_cell.angle_gamma   90.00
#
_symmetry.space_group_name_H-M   'P 1'
#
loop_
_entity.id
_entity.type
_entity.pdbx_description
1 polymer ?
#
loop_
_entity_poly.entity_id
_entity_poly.type
_entity_poly.pdbx_seq_one_letter_code
_entity_poly.pdbx_strand_id
1 'polypeptide(L)'
;MLPCDLLIPCGYYNQVVPRILYTAFDVVPSPKGASTHILHFLRGLVNSQFDVHLFTPGDGLLPSEDSIEGAKVTRVPQNLQDNFLARAVHFGGAVLAHVAVAQAYDIVHYRSLWGGFQLAQSKSRFGYKTIFEVNGLPSVELKYHYPGLEPDLLTKIKEQELASLHLSDAIICPSRVTRDYLASLGLDRKTVTVIPNGVSPSDFFPSPLPERINRVPVMLYIGTLADWQGLDVLIKSIPLIIEKHPIQLKIVGRGRSRQRKLLAKQIRKLGLEEHVIVQPPVPHHEVPALIAEADICVAPLGLNDRNVTQGACPIKVLEYMAAGRPLLASNMPIVRELVRDDIDGLLFSPNDPEDLARQALALLENLELSQRLAESAAERALSKFTWHEAQKRLGKVYEKLLENE
;
A
#
# COMPACT_ATOMS: atom_id res chain seq x y z
N MET A 1 29.56 0.01 12.58
CA MET A 1 29.72 1.47 12.49
C MET A 1 29.02 1.89 11.21
N LEU A 2 27.80 2.42 11.32
CA LEU A 2 27.06 2.99 10.18
C LEU A 2 27.50 4.46 10.03
N PRO A 3 27.65 4.97 8.81
CA PRO A 3 28.04 6.36 8.60
C PRO A 3 26.92 7.30 9.02
N CYS A 4 27.21 8.21 9.94
CA CYS A 4 26.41 9.37 10.31
C CYS A 4 26.55 10.47 9.24
N ASP A 5 25.81 10.36 8.15
CA ASP A 5 25.76 11.41 7.11
C ASP A 5 24.33 11.90 6.83
N LEU A 6 23.57 12.16 7.90
CA LEU A 6 22.34 12.95 7.87
C LEU A 6 22.37 13.98 9.00
N LEU A 7 23.46 14.79 9.05
CA LEU A 7 23.50 15.99 9.87
C LEU A 7 22.89 17.13 9.03
N ILE A 8 21.68 17.53 9.38
CA ILE A 8 21.19 18.89 9.15
C ILE A 8 22.24 19.86 9.72
N PRO A 9 22.60 20.97 9.07
CA PRO A 9 23.60 21.89 9.57
C PRO A 9 23.30 22.30 11.00
N CYS A 10 24.24 22.09 11.89
CA CYS A 10 24.20 22.45 13.30
C CYS A 10 24.12 24.00 13.44
N GLY A 11 22.89 24.54 13.39
CA GLY A 11 22.64 26.00 13.42
C GLY A 11 21.38 26.43 14.18
N TYR A 12 20.61 25.48 14.76
CA TYR A 12 19.34 25.81 15.41
C TYR A 12 19.29 25.38 16.89
N TYR A 13 20.09 26.05 17.74
CA TYR A 13 19.86 26.04 19.18
C TYR A 13 18.70 27.00 19.49
N ASN A 14 17.52 26.48 19.77
CA ASN A 14 16.23 27.06 20.19
C ASN A 14 15.05 26.91 19.17
N GLN A 15 15.06 26.01 18.25
CA GLN A 15 13.84 25.79 17.46
C GLN A 15 12.85 24.90 18.24
N VAL A 16 11.64 25.40 18.37
CA VAL A 16 10.47 24.61 18.83
C VAL A 16 10.32 23.42 17.87
N VAL A 17 10.35 22.21 18.42
CA VAL A 17 10.17 20.99 17.63
C VAL A 17 8.78 21.03 16.97
N PRO A 18 8.68 20.99 15.63
CA PRO A 18 7.38 21.06 14.97
C PRO A 18 6.50 19.86 15.34
N ARG A 19 5.23 20.15 15.64
CA ARG A 19 4.25 19.16 16.07
C ARG A 19 3.36 18.73 14.92
N ILE A 20 3.32 17.46 14.69
CA ILE A 20 2.62 16.83 13.56
C ILE A 20 1.45 16.02 14.09
N LEU A 21 0.24 16.30 13.59
CA LEU A 21 -0.88 15.39 13.71
C LEU A 21 -0.94 14.53 12.44
N TYR A 22 -0.78 13.21 12.58
CA TYR A 22 -1.00 12.27 11.48
C TYR A 22 -2.31 11.50 11.70
N THR A 23 -3.26 11.58 10.78
CA THR A 23 -4.54 10.89 10.91
C THR A 23 -4.75 9.86 9.80
N ALA A 24 -5.15 8.65 10.16
CA ALA A 24 -5.43 7.56 9.22
C ALA A 24 -6.64 6.74 9.70
N PHE A 25 -7.62 6.49 8.83
CA PHE A 25 -8.76 5.64 9.14
C PHE A 25 -8.44 4.16 8.87
N ASP A 26 -7.28 3.72 9.35
CA ASP A 26 -6.77 2.35 9.29
C ASP A 26 -6.32 1.94 10.70
N VAL A 27 -6.63 0.72 11.13
CA VAL A 27 -6.10 0.17 12.40
C VAL A 27 -4.60 -0.05 12.27
N VAL A 28 -3.82 0.50 13.22
CA VAL A 28 -2.35 0.44 13.26
C VAL A 28 -1.90 0.00 14.66
N PRO A 29 -1.04 -1.07 14.74
CA PRO A 29 -0.56 -1.93 13.68
C PRO A 29 -1.60 -2.93 13.18
N SER A 30 -1.47 -3.40 11.94
CA SER A 30 -2.29 -4.48 11.40
C SER A 30 -1.58 -5.17 10.23
N PRO A 31 -1.92 -6.41 9.86
CA PRO A 31 -1.31 -7.13 8.74
C PRO A 31 -1.86 -6.63 7.39
N LYS A 32 -1.74 -5.33 7.12
CA LYS A 32 -2.16 -4.67 5.89
C LYS A 32 -1.06 -3.75 5.39
N GLY A 33 -0.89 -3.65 4.07
CA GLY A 33 0.05 -2.72 3.46
C GLY A 33 -0.16 -1.26 3.87
N ALA A 34 -1.41 -0.84 4.16
CA ALA A 34 -1.70 0.47 4.73
C ALA A 34 -0.99 0.70 6.07
N SER A 35 -1.04 -0.28 6.98
CA SER A 35 -0.36 -0.21 8.27
C SER A 35 1.16 -0.18 8.10
N THR A 36 1.71 -1.02 7.22
CA THR A 36 3.15 -1.01 6.89
C THR A 36 3.60 0.36 6.41
N HIS A 37 2.85 0.97 5.49
CA HIS A 37 3.12 2.31 4.98
C HIS A 37 3.11 3.36 6.10
N ILE A 38 2.04 3.39 6.93
CA ILE A 38 1.91 4.36 8.02
C ILE A 38 3.09 4.25 9.00
N LEU A 39 3.46 3.03 9.40
CA LEU A 39 4.59 2.80 10.32
C LEU A 39 5.91 3.32 9.76
N HIS A 40 6.18 3.11 8.48
CA HIS A 40 7.40 3.63 7.86
C HIS A 40 7.38 5.16 7.73
N PHE A 41 6.24 5.78 7.47
CA PHE A 41 6.12 7.24 7.45
C PHE A 41 6.30 7.82 8.85
N LEU A 42 5.68 7.23 9.88
CA LEU A 42 5.92 7.63 11.28
C LEU A 42 7.39 7.58 11.65
N ARG A 43 8.06 6.45 11.36
CA ARG A 43 9.50 6.29 11.60
C ARG A 43 10.32 7.37 10.91
N GLY A 44 9.98 7.69 9.66
CA GLY A 44 10.66 8.77 8.90
C GLY A 44 10.48 10.14 9.55
N LEU A 45 9.28 10.48 9.98
CA LEU A 45 8.98 11.76 10.62
C LEU A 45 9.65 11.89 12.00
N VAL A 46 9.60 10.84 12.82
CA VAL A 46 10.28 10.83 14.13
C VAL A 46 11.79 10.91 13.96
N ASN A 47 12.38 10.20 13.00
CA ASN A 47 13.81 10.30 12.69
C ASN A 47 14.22 11.70 12.19
N SER A 48 13.27 12.44 11.59
CA SER A 48 13.45 13.84 11.19
C SER A 48 13.20 14.83 12.34
N GLN A 49 13.15 14.34 13.60
CA GLN A 49 13.01 15.13 14.83
C GLN A 49 11.68 15.88 14.94
N PHE A 50 10.59 15.40 14.33
CA PHE A 50 9.24 15.91 14.56
C PHE A 50 8.58 15.27 15.79
N ASP A 51 7.76 16.03 16.52
CA ASP A 51 6.84 15.51 17.55
C ASP A 51 5.57 15.02 16.86
N VAL A 52 5.44 13.68 16.70
CA VAL A 52 4.40 13.06 15.88
C VAL A 52 3.34 12.43 16.76
N HIS A 53 2.08 12.80 16.52
CA HIS A 53 0.91 12.20 17.14
C HIS A 53 0.03 11.54 16.07
N LEU A 54 -0.05 10.20 16.09
CA LEU A 54 -0.91 9.42 15.21
C LEU A 54 -2.31 9.25 15.81
N PHE A 55 -3.35 9.58 15.04
CA PHE A 55 -4.74 9.21 15.32
C PHE A 55 -5.20 8.11 14.37
N THR A 56 -5.74 7.02 14.94
CA THR A 56 -6.28 5.88 14.18
C THR A 56 -7.56 5.35 14.85
N PRO A 57 -8.42 4.58 14.14
CA PRO A 57 -9.53 3.92 14.78
C PRO A 57 -9.05 2.74 15.63
N GLY A 58 -9.66 2.56 16.81
CA GLY A 58 -9.50 1.37 17.64
C GLY A 58 -10.25 0.17 17.08
N ASP A 59 -9.77 -1.02 17.38
CA ASP A 59 -10.40 -2.31 17.04
C ASP A 59 -10.93 -3.08 18.27
N GLY A 60 -10.78 -2.48 19.45
CA GLY A 60 -11.16 -3.07 20.73
C GLY A 60 -10.14 -4.08 21.29
N LEU A 61 -9.04 -4.36 20.58
CA LEU A 61 -7.98 -5.28 20.99
C LEU A 61 -6.70 -4.53 21.38
N LEU A 62 -6.38 -3.47 20.66
CA LEU A 62 -5.23 -2.63 20.93
C LEU A 62 -5.54 -1.56 21.99
N PRO A 63 -4.56 -1.12 22.80
CA PRO A 63 -4.76 -0.06 23.78
C PRO A 63 -5.17 1.26 23.12
N SER A 64 -5.97 2.08 23.83
CA SER A 64 -6.42 3.38 23.30
C SER A 64 -5.30 4.41 23.16
N GLU A 65 -4.31 4.36 24.05
CA GLU A 65 -3.09 5.17 24.00
C GLU A 65 -1.89 4.25 23.90
N ASP A 66 -0.89 4.64 23.09
CA ASP A 66 0.28 3.82 22.80
C ASP A 66 1.45 4.70 22.33
N SER A 67 2.62 4.09 22.16
CA SER A 67 3.76 4.68 21.44
C SER A 67 4.28 3.67 20.44
N ILE A 68 4.34 4.08 19.18
CA ILE A 68 4.81 3.24 18.08
C ILE A 68 5.83 4.01 17.26
N GLU A 69 6.98 3.41 16.98
CA GLU A 69 8.08 4.02 16.20
C GLU A 69 8.51 5.39 16.76
N GLY A 70 8.32 5.62 18.07
CA GLY A 70 8.61 6.89 18.72
C GLY A 70 7.51 7.95 18.61
N ALA A 71 6.44 7.70 17.85
CA ALA A 71 5.27 8.57 17.78
C ALA A 71 4.25 8.24 18.89
N LYS A 72 3.59 9.24 19.43
CA LYS A 72 2.41 9.04 20.26
C LYS A 72 1.27 8.51 19.40
N VAL A 73 0.47 7.56 19.90
CA VAL A 73 -0.67 6.98 19.18
C VAL A 73 -1.93 7.06 20.04
N THR A 74 -2.98 7.65 19.49
CA THR A 74 -4.33 7.61 20.08
C THR A 74 -5.26 6.83 19.16
N ARG A 75 -5.90 5.78 19.69
CA ARG A 75 -6.90 4.98 18.98
C ARG A 75 -8.30 5.39 19.41
N VAL A 76 -9.04 6.00 18.49
CA VAL A 76 -10.43 6.41 18.73
C VAL A 76 -11.31 5.17 18.86
N PRO A 77 -11.98 4.94 20.01
CA PRO A 77 -12.87 3.81 20.18
C PRO A 77 -13.95 3.78 19.09
N GLN A 78 -14.22 2.59 18.55
CA GLN A 78 -15.22 2.39 17.50
C GLN A 78 -16.30 1.43 17.99
N ASN A 79 -17.58 1.79 17.76
CA ASN A 79 -18.65 0.82 17.87
C ASN A 79 -18.63 -0.11 16.63
N LEU A 80 -18.17 -1.34 16.80
CA LEU A 80 -18.03 -2.29 15.71
C LEU A 80 -19.36 -2.77 15.11
N GLN A 81 -20.48 -2.50 15.76
CA GLN A 81 -21.83 -2.76 15.23
C GLN A 81 -22.30 -1.67 14.26
N ASP A 82 -21.72 -0.47 14.33
CA ASP A 82 -22.02 0.61 13.42
C ASP A 82 -21.54 0.28 12.00
N ASN A 83 -22.25 0.82 11.00
CA ASN A 83 -21.79 0.75 9.63
C ASN A 83 -20.51 1.57 9.41
N PHE A 84 -19.86 1.33 8.29
CA PHE A 84 -18.59 1.98 7.95
C PHE A 84 -18.66 3.51 7.98
N LEU A 85 -19.73 4.12 7.44
CA LEU A 85 -19.85 5.58 7.36
C LEU A 85 -20.07 6.21 8.74
N ALA A 86 -20.92 5.60 9.60
CA ALA A 86 -21.11 6.07 10.96
C ALA A 86 -19.80 6.07 11.73
N ARG A 87 -19.00 5.01 11.61
CA ARG A 87 -17.67 4.93 12.22
C ARG A 87 -16.70 5.98 11.65
N ALA A 88 -16.73 6.24 10.36
CA ALA A 88 -15.89 7.25 9.72
C ALA A 88 -16.24 8.66 10.20
N VAL A 89 -17.54 8.99 10.31
CA VAL A 89 -18.02 10.26 10.85
C VAL A 89 -17.63 10.42 12.33
N HIS A 90 -17.83 9.38 13.13
CA HIS A 90 -17.43 9.37 14.55
C HIS A 90 -15.92 9.63 14.68
N PHE A 91 -15.09 8.94 13.89
CA PHE A 91 -13.64 9.12 13.89
C PHE A 91 -13.24 10.56 13.56
N GLY A 92 -13.76 11.11 12.46
CA GLY A 92 -13.46 12.50 12.05
C GLY A 92 -13.87 13.52 13.11
N GLY A 93 -15.04 13.35 13.72
CA GLY A 93 -15.52 14.19 14.82
C GLY A 93 -14.61 14.12 16.07
N ALA A 94 -14.15 12.94 16.43
CA ALA A 94 -13.24 12.76 17.58
C ALA A 94 -11.88 13.41 17.34
N VAL A 95 -11.32 13.29 16.13
CA VAL A 95 -10.05 13.96 15.78
C VAL A 95 -10.20 15.48 15.80
N LEU A 96 -11.28 16.02 15.24
CA LEU A 96 -11.54 17.48 15.27
C LEU A 96 -11.73 17.99 16.71
N ALA A 97 -12.45 17.26 17.56
CA ALA A 97 -12.64 17.60 18.96
C ALA A 97 -11.30 17.64 19.72
N HIS A 98 -10.40 16.67 19.41
CA HIS A 98 -9.04 16.68 19.98
C HIS A 98 -8.27 17.93 19.55
N VAL A 99 -8.25 18.27 18.26
CA VAL A 99 -7.54 19.46 17.74
C VAL A 99 -8.06 20.75 18.38
N ALA A 100 -9.36 20.81 18.69
CA ALA A 100 -9.99 21.99 19.29
C ALA A 100 -9.51 22.30 20.73
N VAL A 101 -8.98 21.30 21.44
CA VAL A 101 -8.55 21.44 22.86
C VAL A 101 -7.06 21.15 23.06
N ALA A 102 -6.39 20.58 22.07
CA ALA A 102 -4.98 20.25 22.13
C ALA A 102 -4.10 21.52 21.99
N GLN A 103 -2.84 21.40 22.42
CA GLN A 103 -1.81 22.35 22.02
C GLN A 103 -1.71 22.37 20.48
N ALA A 104 -1.48 23.55 19.88
CA ALA A 104 -1.42 23.73 18.42
C ALA A 104 -0.50 22.73 17.73
N TYR A 105 -0.90 22.29 16.57
CA TYR A 105 -0.10 21.54 15.61
C TYR A 105 0.40 22.49 14.52
N ASP A 106 1.59 22.23 13.99
CA ASP A 106 2.13 22.99 12.85
C ASP A 106 1.63 22.39 11.54
N ILE A 107 1.61 21.05 11.45
CA ILE A 107 1.11 20.32 10.27
C ILE A 107 0.11 19.26 10.68
N VAL A 108 -0.98 19.19 9.92
CA VAL A 108 -1.97 18.09 9.95
C VAL A 108 -1.83 17.29 8.67
N HIS A 109 -1.28 16.09 8.79
CA HIS A 109 -1.18 15.11 7.71
C HIS A 109 -2.32 14.12 7.80
N TYR A 110 -3.15 14.03 6.80
CA TYR A 110 -4.27 13.10 6.79
C TYR A 110 -4.21 12.18 5.56
N ARG A 111 -4.44 10.89 5.82
CA ARG A 111 -4.31 9.83 4.82
C ARG A 111 -5.62 9.48 4.10
N SER A 112 -6.73 10.02 4.54
CA SER A 112 -8.03 9.79 3.92
C SER A 112 -8.99 10.93 4.21
N LEU A 113 -10.04 11.03 3.40
CA LEU A 113 -11.17 11.91 3.62
C LEU A 113 -11.75 11.80 5.04
N TRP A 114 -11.81 10.58 5.60
CA TRP A 114 -12.53 10.27 6.83
C TRP A 114 -11.97 10.97 8.09
N GLY A 115 -10.66 11.14 8.15
CA GLY A 115 -10.02 11.90 9.22
C GLY A 115 -9.57 13.29 8.79
N GLY A 116 -9.71 13.65 7.51
CA GLY A 116 -9.11 14.83 6.90
C GLY A 116 -10.05 15.95 6.53
N PHE A 117 -11.26 15.65 6.06
CA PHE A 117 -12.15 16.68 5.50
C PHE A 117 -12.47 17.83 6.46
N GLN A 118 -12.91 17.49 7.68
CA GLN A 118 -13.21 18.49 8.70
C GLN A 118 -11.97 19.29 9.14
N LEU A 119 -10.81 18.63 9.17
CA LEU A 119 -9.54 19.28 9.48
C LEU A 119 -9.12 20.24 8.37
N ALA A 120 -9.22 19.83 7.09
CA ALA A 120 -8.92 20.70 5.97
C ALA A 120 -9.81 21.98 5.97
N GLN A 121 -11.09 21.84 6.30
CA GLN A 121 -12.01 22.98 6.45
C GLN A 121 -11.67 23.90 7.64
N SER A 122 -11.09 23.34 8.69
CA SER A 122 -10.84 24.05 9.95
C SER A 122 -9.43 24.64 10.05
N LYS A 123 -8.56 24.46 9.03
CA LYS A 123 -7.14 24.85 9.10
C LYS A 123 -6.93 26.33 9.43
N SER A 124 -7.70 27.22 8.86
CA SER A 124 -7.60 28.68 9.12
C SER A 124 -8.01 29.05 10.55
N ARG A 125 -8.91 28.26 11.18
CA ARG A 125 -9.31 28.46 12.57
C ARG A 125 -8.21 28.08 13.57
N PHE A 126 -7.44 27.05 13.25
CA PHE A 126 -6.45 26.49 14.19
C PHE A 126 -5.00 26.78 13.80
N GLY A 127 -4.77 27.38 12.62
CA GLY A 127 -3.46 27.90 12.18
C GLY A 127 -2.46 26.88 11.66
N TYR A 128 -2.85 25.62 11.42
CA TYR A 128 -1.96 24.61 10.88
C TYR A 128 -1.95 24.55 9.34
N LYS A 129 -0.88 23.99 8.77
CA LYS A 129 -0.80 23.58 7.36
C LYS A 129 -1.32 22.16 7.20
N THR A 130 -1.75 21.80 6.00
CA THR A 130 -2.35 20.49 5.72
C THR A 130 -1.63 19.73 4.62
N ILE A 131 -1.42 18.43 4.84
CA ILE A 131 -0.96 17.48 3.81
C ILE A 131 -2.06 16.45 3.59
N PHE A 132 -2.56 16.32 2.37
CA PHE A 132 -3.44 15.22 1.98
C PHE A 132 -2.63 14.11 1.31
N GLU A 133 -2.56 12.96 1.96
CA GLU A 133 -1.96 11.75 1.42
C GLU A 133 -3.02 10.90 0.71
N VAL A 134 -3.02 10.94 -0.63
CA VAL A 134 -4.00 10.26 -1.47
C VAL A 134 -3.50 8.86 -1.83
N ASN A 135 -3.76 7.87 -0.95
CA ASN A 135 -3.48 6.45 -1.24
C ASN A 135 -4.64 5.72 -1.92
N GLY A 136 -5.82 6.32 -1.87
CA GLY A 136 -7.05 5.88 -2.49
C GLY A 136 -8.14 6.91 -2.28
N LEU A 137 -9.11 6.93 -3.17
CA LEU A 137 -10.26 7.82 -3.09
C LEU A 137 -11.53 6.99 -2.84
N PRO A 138 -12.22 7.20 -1.71
CA PRO A 138 -13.45 6.51 -1.38
C PRO A 138 -14.50 6.52 -2.48
N SER A 139 -14.65 7.62 -3.25
CA SER A 139 -15.58 7.68 -4.37
C SER A 139 -15.32 6.64 -5.47
N VAL A 140 -14.06 6.19 -5.62
CA VAL A 140 -13.65 5.14 -6.55
C VAL A 140 -13.71 3.76 -5.89
N GLU A 141 -13.25 3.64 -4.63
CA GLU A 141 -13.00 2.34 -4.00
C GLU A 141 -14.23 1.76 -3.29
N LEU A 142 -15.15 2.58 -2.76
CA LEU A 142 -16.28 2.10 -1.94
C LEU A 142 -17.21 1.16 -2.70
N LYS A 143 -17.42 1.37 -4.00
CA LYS A 143 -18.26 0.49 -4.82
C LYS A 143 -17.78 -0.96 -4.87
N TYR A 144 -16.46 -1.19 -4.72
CA TYR A 144 -15.89 -2.54 -4.65
C TYR A 144 -16.07 -3.19 -3.27
N HIS A 145 -16.15 -2.37 -2.23
CA HIS A 145 -16.40 -2.84 -0.87
C HIS A 145 -17.89 -3.00 -0.56
N TYR A 146 -18.70 -2.13 -1.13
CA TYR A 146 -20.13 -2.00 -0.88
C TYR A 146 -20.88 -1.80 -2.21
N PRO A 147 -21.12 -2.88 -2.99
CA PRO A 147 -21.72 -2.77 -4.32
C PRO A 147 -23.14 -2.18 -4.38
N GLY A 148 -23.81 -2.10 -3.22
CA GLY A 148 -25.17 -1.53 -3.10
C GLY A 148 -25.20 -0.08 -2.59
N LEU A 149 -24.09 0.66 -2.63
CA LEU A 149 -24.11 2.07 -2.27
C LEU A 149 -24.88 2.91 -3.28
N GLU A 150 -25.70 3.83 -2.76
CA GLU A 150 -26.44 4.77 -3.56
C GLU A 150 -25.51 5.71 -4.35
N PRO A 151 -25.78 5.98 -5.65
CA PRO A 151 -24.94 6.86 -6.48
C PRO A 151 -24.80 8.28 -5.91
N ASP A 152 -25.86 8.83 -5.32
CA ASP A 152 -25.85 10.16 -4.71
C ASP A 152 -24.87 10.26 -3.54
N LEU A 153 -24.70 9.18 -2.78
CA LEU A 153 -23.72 9.13 -1.71
C LEU A 153 -22.29 9.18 -2.25
N LEU A 154 -22.01 8.43 -3.33
CA LEU A 154 -20.70 8.46 -3.99
C LEU A 154 -20.40 9.85 -4.57
N THR A 155 -21.40 10.52 -5.10
CA THR A 155 -21.30 11.91 -5.61
C THR A 155 -20.92 12.87 -4.47
N LYS A 156 -21.61 12.82 -3.34
CA LYS A 156 -21.30 13.65 -2.17
C LYS A 156 -19.90 13.36 -1.61
N ILE A 157 -19.48 12.10 -1.58
CA ILE A 157 -18.13 11.73 -1.17
C ILE A 157 -17.09 12.33 -2.11
N LYS A 158 -17.33 12.27 -3.44
CA LYS A 158 -16.45 12.86 -4.44
C LYS A 158 -16.34 14.39 -4.30
N GLU A 159 -17.44 15.07 -4.00
CA GLU A 159 -17.43 16.51 -3.73
C GLU A 159 -16.55 16.86 -2.52
N GLN A 160 -16.64 16.07 -1.44
CA GLN A 160 -15.80 16.25 -0.25
C GLN A 160 -14.32 15.93 -0.53
N GLU A 161 -14.03 14.93 -1.37
CA GLU A 161 -12.67 14.63 -1.82
C GLU A 161 -12.08 15.81 -2.60
N LEU A 162 -12.83 16.35 -3.56
CA LEU A 162 -12.41 17.51 -4.34
C LEU A 162 -12.18 18.74 -3.45
N ALA A 163 -13.09 19.00 -2.51
CA ALA A 163 -12.91 20.09 -1.54
C ALA A 163 -11.64 19.87 -0.69
N SER A 164 -11.39 18.65 -0.20
CA SER A 164 -10.17 18.32 0.57
C SER A 164 -8.91 18.54 -0.25
N LEU A 165 -8.91 18.13 -1.52
CA LEU A 165 -7.80 18.31 -2.44
C LEU A 165 -7.47 19.79 -2.65
N HIS A 166 -8.49 20.63 -2.88
CA HIS A 166 -8.30 22.08 -3.09
C HIS A 166 -7.95 22.85 -1.80
N LEU A 167 -8.39 22.38 -0.65
CA LEU A 167 -8.08 23.01 0.64
C LEU A 167 -6.68 22.67 1.16
N SER A 168 -6.06 21.59 0.69
CA SER A 168 -4.77 21.14 1.20
C SER A 168 -3.61 22.01 0.71
N ASP A 169 -2.65 22.27 1.60
CA ASP A 169 -1.44 23.04 1.29
C ASP A 169 -0.41 22.21 0.51
N ALA A 170 -0.39 20.90 0.73
CA ALA A 170 0.35 19.94 -0.07
C ALA A 170 -0.46 18.66 -0.31
N ILE A 171 -0.21 18.01 -1.44
CA ILE A 171 -0.79 16.71 -1.80
C ILE A 171 0.33 15.75 -2.12
N ILE A 172 0.28 14.55 -1.52
CA ILE A 172 1.17 13.46 -1.86
C ILE A 172 0.38 12.24 -2.34
N CYS A 173 0.96 11.48 -3.26
CA CYS A 173 0.31 10.31 -3.82
C CYS A 173 1.34 9.22 -4.18
N PRO A 174 0.93 7.92 -4.29
CA PRO A 174 1.85 6.80 -4.41
C PRO A 174 2.38 6.54 -5.83
N SER A 175 1.80 7.14 -6.87
CA SER A 175 2.16 6.85 -8.26
C SER A 175 1.92 8.04 -9.19
N ARG A 176 2.57 8.00 -10.36
CA ARG A 176 2.30 8.98 -11.43
C ARG A 176 0.89 8.81 -11.99
N VAL A 177 0.38 7.57 -12.04
CA VAL A 177 -1.00 7.29 -12.43
C VAL A 177 -1.97 8.05 -11.50
N THR A 178 -1.75 7.98 -10.18
CA THR A 178 -2.57 8.74 -9.22
C THR A 178 -2.45 10.25 -9.45
N ARG A 179 -1.23 10.77 -9.62
CA ARG A 179 -1.03 12.20 -9.92
C ARG A 179 -1.77 12.63 -11.19
N ASP A 180 -1.70 11.83 -12.24
CA ASP A 180 -2.34 12.14 -13.52
C ASP A 180 -3.87 12.07 -13.41
N TYR A 181 -4.39 11.16 -12.60
CA TYR A 181 -5.80 11.12 -12.24
C TYR A 181 -6.23 12.38 -11.46
N LEU A 182 -5.47 12.79 -10.43
CA LEU A 182 -5.72 14.02 -9.68
C LEU A 182 -5.69 15.27 -10.60
N ALA A 183 -4.77 15.30 -11.56
CA ALA A 183 -4.73 16.36 -12.58
C ALA A 183 -5.97 16.37 -13.46
N SER A 184 -6.54 15.21 -13.81
CA SER A 184 -7.81 15.12 -14.56
C SER A 184 -9.00 15.64 -13.76
N LEU A 185 -8.88 15.73 -12.43
CA LEU A 185 -9.86 16.36 -11.54
C LEU A 185 -9.66 17.88 -11.35
N GLY A 186 -8.73 18.50 -12.08
CA GLY A 186 -8.49 19.94 -12.08
C GLY A 186 -7.32 20.42 -11.22
N LEU A 187 -6.53 19.52 -10.65
CA LEU A 187 -5.33 19.89 -9.87
C LEU A 187 -4.12 20.13 -10.77
N ASP A 188 -3.28 21.10 -10.43
CA ASP A 188 -1.98 21.26 -11.10
C ASP A 188 -1.05 20.08 -10.71
N ARG A 189 -0.54 19.38 -11.71
CA ARG A 189 0.44 18.28 -11.51
C ARG A 189 1.66 18.68 -10.66
N LYS A 190 2.05 19.95 -10.70
CA LYS A 190 3.21 20.45 -9.95
C LYS A 190 2.96 20.56 -8.45
N THR A 191 1.70 20.62 -8.03
CA THR A 191 1.32 20.67 -6.61
C THR A 191 1.23 19.29 -5.98
N VAL A 192 1.26 18.21 -6.78
CA VAL A 192 1.15 16.83 -6.32
C VAL A 192 2.51 16.16 -6.34
N THR A 193 3.01 15.81 -5.16
CA THR A 193 4.28 15.10 -4.99
C THR A 193 4.07 13.58 -5.04
N VAL A 194 4.80 12.90 -5.93
CA VAL A 194 4.76 11.44 -6.02
C VAL A 194 5.78 10.83 -5.07
N ILE A 195 5.29 10.07 -4.08
CA ILE A 195 6.09 9.31 -3.12
C ILE A 195 5.67 7.83 -3.20
N PRO A 196 6.35 7.01 -4.01
CA PRO A 196 6.07 5.57 -4.07
C PRO A 196 6.27 4.90 -2.70
N ASN A 197 5.57 3.80 -2.48
CA ASN A 197 5.90 2.91 -1.37
C ASN A 197 7.34 2.40 -1.49
N GLY A 198 7.87 1.90 -0.40
CA GLY A 198 9.20 1.35 -0.34
C GLY A 198 9.23 -0.10 0.16
N VAL A 199 10.42 -0.64 0.21
CA VAL A 199 10.77 -1.91 0.85
C VAL A 199 11.92 -1.68 1.83
N SER A 200 11.98 -2.45 2.90
CA SER A 200 13.10 -2.44 3.86
C SER A 200 14.20 -3.41 3.41
N PRO A 201 15.41 -2.93 3.06
CA PRO A 201 16.50 -3.83 2.69
C PRO A 201 16.95 -4.78 3.82
N SER A 202 16.65 -4.45 5.09
CA SER A 202 16.88 -5.32 6.24
C SER A 202 15.94 -6.53 6.30
N ASP A 203 14.74 -6.38 5.76
CA ASP A 203 13.68 -7.39 5.85
C ASP A 203 13.58 -8.21 4.56
N PHE A 204 13.77 -7.53 3.43
CA PHE A 204 13.72 -8.14 2.09
C PHE A 204 15.05 -7.95 1.38
N PHE A 205 15.75 -9.03 1.18
CA PHE A 205 17.04 -9.06 0.49
C PHE A 205 17.12 -10.28 -0.44
N PRO A 206 17.91 -10.21 -1.51
CA PRO A 206 18.04 -11.32 -2.45
C PRO A 206 18.55 -12.58 -1.76
N SER A 207 17.90 -13.69 -2.02
CA SER A 207 18.37 -15.02 -1.60
C SER A 207 18.39 -15.96 -2.80
N PRO A 208 19.23 -17.01 -2.81
CA PRO A 208 19.27 -17.97 -3.91
C PRO A 208 17.89 -18.51 -4.26
N LEU A 209 17.64 -18.77 -5.53
CA LEU A 209 16.41 -19.43 -5.93
C LEU A 209 16.36 -20.84 -5.32
N PRO A 210 15.18 -21.30 -4.88
CA PRO A 210 15.05 -22.64 -4.31
C PRO A 210 15.47 -23.71 -5.32
N GLU A 211 16.21 -24.73 -4.85
CA GLU A 211 16.52 -25.87 -5.69
C GLU A 211 15.24 -26.61 -6.08
N ARG A 212 15.09 -26.93 -7.36
CA ARG A 212 13.88 -27.60 -7.91
C ARG A 212 13.98 -29.13 -7.93
N ILE A 213 15.08 -29.68 -7.38
CA ILE A 213 15.32 -31.13 -7.37
C ILE A 213 14.32 -31.80 -6.42
N ASN A 214 13.55 -32.77 -6.96
CA ASN A 214 12.59 -33.59 -6.20
C ASN A 214 11.49 -32.83 -5.45
N ARG A 215 11.14 -31.61 -5.87
CA ARG A 215 10.00 -30.88 -5.32
C ARG A 215 9.13 -30.24 -6.41
N VAL A 216 7.87 -29.99 -6.07
CA VAL A 216 6.95 -29.23 -6.91
C VAL A 216 7.26 -27.74 -6.74
N PRO A 217 7.49 -26.98 -7.82
CA PRO A 217 7.68 -25.52 -7.75
C PRO A 217 6.48 -24.82 -7.14
N VAL A 218 6.76 -23.71 -6.43
CA VAL A 218 5.76 -22.92 -5.73
C VAL A 218 5.56 -21.58 -6.44
N MET A 219 4.34 -21.28 -6.87
CA MET A 219 3.88 -19.96 -7.23
C MET A 219 3.21 -19.33 -6.02
N LEU A 220 3.63 -18.10 -5.65
CA LEU A 220 3.18 -17.43 -4.44
C LEU A 220 2.42 -16.14 -4.75
N TYR A 221 1.25 -16.00 -4.14
CA TYR A 221 0.54 -14.73 -4.01
C TYR A 221 0.40 -14.35 -2.53
N ILE A 222 0.80 -13.15 -2.16
CA ILE A 222 0.56 -12.58 -0.82
C ILE A 222 -0.25 -11.29 -0.95
N GLY A 223 -1.35 -11.17 -0.17
CA GLY A 223 -2.13 -9.94 -0.12
C GLY A 223 -3.60 -10.15 0.21
N THR A 224 -4.39 -9.08 0.09
CA THR A 224 -5.84 -9.17 0.30
C THR A 224 -6.50 -9.98 -0.82
N LEU A 225 -7.60 -10.67 -0.49
CA LEU A 225 -8.40 -11.43 -1.47
C LEU A 225 -9.49 -10.56 -2.12
N ALA A 226 -9.17 -9.27 -2.31
CA ALA A 226 -10.11 -8.30 -2.88
C ALA A 226 -10.22 -8.49 -4.41
N ASP A 227 -11.38 -8.15 -4.97
CA ASP A 227 -11.71 -8.39 -6.37
C ASP A 227 -10.73 -7.72 -7.35
N TRP A 228 -10.18 -6.56 -6.99
CA TRP A 228 -9.15 -5.88 -7.81
C TRP A 228 -7.78 -6.55 -7.83
N GLN A 229 -7.59 -7.61 -7.05
CA GLN A 229 -6.33 -8.36 -7.03
C GLN A 229 -6.22 -9.40 -8.14
N GLY A 230 -7.30 -9.70 -8.88
CA GLY A 230 -7.28 -10.56 -10.05
C GLY A 230 -7.04 -12.04 -9.76
N LEU A 231 -7.38 -12.51 -8.56
CA LEU A 231 -7.17 -13.92 -8.17
C LEU A 231 -7.97 -14.92 -9.04
N ASP A 232 -9.07 -14.48 -9.63
CA ASP A 232 -9.87 -15.31 -10.54
C ASP A 232 -9.09 -15.66 -11.83
N VAL A 233 -8.33 -14.72 -12.36
CA VAL A 233 -7.44 -14.93 -13.51
C VAL A 233 -6.31 -15.88 -13.14
N LEU A 234 -5.68 -15.68 -11.98
CA LEU A 234 -4.63 -16.55 -11.47
C LEU A 234 -5.13 -18.00 -11.31
N ILE A 235 -6.30 -18.21 -10.68
CA ILE A 235 -6.86 -19.57 -10.53
C ILE A 235 -7.17 -20.21 -11.87
N LYS A 236 -7.69 -19.45 -12.84
CA LYS A 236 -8.00 -19.95 -14.19
C LYS A 236 -6.75 -20.33 -14.99
N SER A 237 -5.59 -19.76 -14.69
CA SER A 237 -4.34 -20.12 -15.37
C SER A 237 -3.74 -21.44 -14.87
N ILE A 238 -4.06 -21.88 -13.66
CA ILE A 238 -3.44 -23.08 -13.05
C ILE A 238 -3.68 -24.36 -13.88
N PRO A 239 -4.90 -24.69 -14.39
CA PRO A 239 -5.09 -25.85 -15.24
C PRO A 239 -4.15 -25.85 -16.46
N LEU A 240 -3.93 -24.68 -17.08
CA LEU A 240 -3.07 -24.54 -18.26
C LEU A 240 -1.57 -24.72 -17.93
N ILE A 241 -1.18 -24.42 -16.70
CA ILE A 241 0.20 -24.62 -16.24
C ILE A 241 0.43 -26.08 -15.88
N ILE A 242 -0.47 -26.69 -15.08
CA ILE A 242 -0.29 -28.08 -14.60
C ILE A 242 -0.35 -29.12 -15.73
N GLU A 243 -0.99 -28.80 -16.84
CA GLU A 243 -0.97 -29.64 -18.04
C GLU A 243 0.45 -29.87 -18.59
N LYS A 244 1.37 -28.89 -18.40
CA LYS A 244 2.73 -28.90 -18.94
C LYS A 244 3.81 -29.04 -17.85
N HIS A 245 3.59 -28.47 -16.68
CA HIS A 245 4.56 -28.45 -15.60
C HIS A 245 3.87 -28.54 -14.24
N PRO A 246 4.26 -29.47 -13.35
CA PRO A 246 3.70 -29.53 -12.00
C PRO A 246 4.00 -28.22 -11.24
N ILE A 247 2.97 -27.68 -10.57
CA ILE A 247 3.09 -26.47 -9.75
C ILE A 247 2.12 -26.49 -8.59
N GLN A 248 2.51 -25.86 -7.47
CA GLN A 248 1.62 -25.57 -6.36
C GLN A 248 1.44 -24.06 -6.23
N LEU A 249 0.18 -23.59 -6.25
CA LEU A 249 -0.15 -22.21 -5.96
C LEU A 249 -0.42 -22.03 -4.46
N LYS A 250 0.37 -21.18 -3.81
CA LYS A 250 0.11 -20.70 -2.43
C LYS A 250 -0.51 -19.31 -2.48
N ILE A 251 -1.70 -19.15 -1.89
CA ILE A 251 -2.39 -17.86 -1.72
C ILE A 251 -2.43 -17.56 -0.23
N VAL A 252 -1.71 -16.52 0.20
CA VAL A 252 -1.63 -16.12 1.62
C VAL A 252 -2.27 -14.76 1.78
N GLY A 253 -3.31 -14.66 2.63
CA GLY A 253 -3.86 -13.36 2.88
C GLY A 253 -5.26 -13.25 3.46
N ARG A 254 -5.68 -12.00 3.68
CA ARG A 254 -6.95 -11.66 4.29
C ARG A 254 -8.04 -11.43 3.24
N GLY A 255 -9.19 -12.06 3.45
CA GLY A 255 -10.41 -11.81 2.67
C GLY A 255 -11.66 -11.83 3.53
N ARG A 256 -12.71 -11.16 3.08
CA ARG A 256 -14.05 -11.27 3.67
C ARG A 256 -14.59 -12.67 3.43
N SER A 257 -15.54 -13.14 4.25
CA SER A 257 -16.15 -14.47 4.10
C SER A 257 -16.69 -14.73 2.69
N ARG A 258 -17.29 -13.70 2.04
CA ARG A 258 -17.76 -13.80 0.65
C ARG A 258 -16.61 -14.10 -0.32
N GLN A 259 -15.50 -13.38 -0.23
CA GLN A 259 -14.34 -13.53 -1.11
C GLN A 259 -13.70 -14.91 -0.95
N ARG A 260 -13.52 -15.37 0.30
CA ARG A 260 -13.03 -16.74 0.57
C ARG A 260 -13.95 -17.82 0.01
N LYS A 261 -15.27 -17.67 0.18
CA LYS A 261 -16.26 -18.61 -0.36
C LYS A 261 -16.21 -18.66 -1.90
N LEU A 262 -16.09 -17.51 -2.57
CA LEU A 262 -15.99 -17.43 -4.03
C LEU A 262 -14.71 -18.10 -4.53
N LEU A 263 -13.57 -17.81 -3.89
CA LEU A 263 -12.29 -18.42 -4.22
C LEU A 263 -12.34 -19.95 -4.05
N ALA A 264 -12.82 -20.45 -2.92
CA ALA A 264 -12.97 -21.87 -2.65
C ALA A 264 -13.94 -22.57 -3.64
N LYS A 265 -15.02 -21.87 -4.04
CA LYS A 265 -15.95 -22.38 -5.06
C LYS A 265 -15.26 -22.53 -6.41
N GLN A 266 -14.44 -21.57 -6.80
CA GLN A 266 -13.71 -21.58 -8.06
C GLN A 266 -12.66 -22.70 -8.10
N ILE A 267 -11.87 -22.84 -7.01
CA ILE A 267 -10.89 -23.93 -6.87
C ILE A 267 -11.57 -25.31 -7.06
N ARG A 268 -12.67 -25.56 -6.33
CA ARG A 268 -13.43 -26.81 -6.47
C ARG A 268 -14.02 -27.02 -7.86
N LYS A 269 -14.57 -25.96 -8.47
CA LYS A 269 -15.16 -26.05 -9.82
C LYS A 269 -14.13 -26.47 -10.87
N LEU A 270 -12.86 -26.17 -10.67
CA LEU A 270 -11.76 -26.49 -11.57
C LEU A 270 -10.97 -27.74 -11.13
N GLY A 271 -11.34 -28.40 -10.03
CA GLY A 271 -10.65 -29.60 -9.52
C GLY A 271 -9.23 -29.31 -9.03
N LEU A 272 -8.98 -28.14 -8.41
CA LEU A 272 -7.63 -27.66 -8.09
C LEU A 272 -7.28 -27.79 -6.59
N GLU A 273 -8.02 -28.57 -5.82
CA GLU A 273 -7.85 -28.69 -4.36
C GLU A 273 -6.45 -29.18 -3.96
N GLU A 274 -5.82 -30.01 -4.77
CA GLU A 274 -4.46 -30.53 -4.54
C GLU A 274 -3.37 -29.56 -5.04
N HIS A 275 -3.72 -28.61 -5.91
CA HIS A 275 -2.77 -27.67 -6.53
C HIS A 275 -2.79 -26.27 -5.94
N VAL A 276 -3.84 -25.90 -5.18
CA VAL A 276 -4.04 -24.55 -4.65
C VAL A 276 -4.24 -24.58 -3.14
N ILE A 277 -3.30 -23.98 -2.43
CA ILE A 277 -3.35 -23.83 -0.96
C ILE A 277 -3.72 -22.40 -0.63
N VAL A 278 -4.82 -22.21 0.11
CA VAL A 278 -5.25 -20.88 0.61
C VAL A 278 -5.00 -20.81 2.11
N GLN A 279 -4.13 -19.88 2.52
CA GLN A 279 -3.72 -19.69 3.92
C GLN A 279 -4.24 -18.36 4.49
N PRO A 280 -4.47 -18.28 5.81
CA PRO A 280 -4.75 -17.01 6.48
C PRO A 280 -3.59 -16.03 6.32
N PRO A 281 -3.82 -14.72 6.60
CA PRO A 281 -2.73 -13.75 6.63
C PRO A 281 -1.73 -14.11 7.74
N VAL A 282 -0.45 -13.85 7.48
CA VAL A 282 0.64 -13.99 8.45
C VAL A 282 1.10 -12.61 8.93
N PRO A 283 1.77 -12.52 10.09
CA PRO A 283 2.47 -11.31 10.51
C PRO A 283 3.50 -10.86 9.47
N HIS A 284 3.73 -9.55 9.33
CA HIS A 284 4.60 -9.02 8.26
C HIS A 284 6.04 -9.55 8.32
N HIS A 285 6.56 -9.80 9.52
CA HIS A 285 7.91 -10.36 9.69
C HIS A 285 8.09 -11.80 9.18
N GLU A 286 6.99 -12.53 8.94
CA GLU A 286 7.02 -13.87 8.35
C GLU A 286 6.96 -13.84 6.80
N VAL A 287 6.56 -12.71 6.22
CA VAL A 287 6.40 -12.56 4.76
C VAL A 287 7.71 -12.81 3.99
N PRO A 288 8.89 -12.33 4.44
CA PRO A 288 10.15 -12.59 3.75
C PRO A 288 10.47 -14.08 3.60
N ALA A 289 10.22 -14.87 4.65
CA ALA A 289 10.46 -16.32 4.62
C ALA A 289 9.55 -17.03 3.60
N LEU A 290 8.26 -16.66 3.55
CA LEU A 290 7.33 -17.19 2.54
C LEU A 290 7.73 -16.82 1.11
N ILE A 291 8.21 -15.60 0.89
CA ILE A 291 8.68 -15.17 -0.41
C ILE A 291 9.95 -15.95 -0.79
N ALA A 292 10.87 -16.19 0.16
CA ALA A 292 12.11 -16.93 -0.09
C ALA A 292 11.87 -18.38 -0.55
N GLU A 293 10.77 -19.01 -0.15
CA GLU A 293 10.38 -20.37 -0.56
C GLU A 293 9.78 -20.43 -1.99
N ALA A 294 9.41 -19.30 -2.56
CA ALA A 294 8.71 -19.26 -3.85
C ALA A 294 9.68 -19.37 -5.05
N ASP A 295 9.27 -20.10 -6.08
CA ASP A 295 9.93 -20.12 -7.39
C ASP A 295 9.47 -18.96 -8.28
N ILE A 296 8.21 -18.55 -8.13
CA ILE A 296 7.60 -17.42 -8.83
C ILE A 296 6.70 -16.67 -7.85
N CYS A 297 6.86 -15.36 -7.79
CA CYS A 297 5.91 -14.48 -7.11
C CYS A 297 4.96 -13.83 -8.13
N VAL A 298 3.64 -13.82 -7.84
CA VAL A 298 2.65 -13.34 -8.79
C VAL A 298 1.82 -12.18 -8.25
N ALA A 299 1.64 -11.13 -9.07
CA ALA A 299 0.81 -9.97 -8.78
C ALA A 299 -0.23 -9.78 -9.92
N PRO A 300 -1.35 -10.55 -9.91
CA PRO A 300 -2.27 -10.65 -11.03
C PRO A 300 -3.34 -9.56 -11.04
N LEU A 301 -2.98 -8.31 -10.70
CA LEU A 301 -3.89 -7.19 -10.53
C LEU A 301 -4.93 -7.10 -11.66
N GLY A 302 -6.22 -7.00 -11.29
CA GLY A 302 -7.33 -6.93 -12.23
C GLY A 302 -7.55 -5.54 -12.86
N LEU A 303 -8.14 -5.53 -14.06
CA LEU A 303 -8.57 -4.29 -14.72
C LEU A 303 -9.80 -3.70 -14.02
N ASN A 304 -9.61 -2.58 -13.36
CA ASN A 304 -10.66 -1.80 -12.69
C ASN A 304 -10.20 -0.35 -12.49
N ASP A 305 -11.15 0.55 -12.17
CA ASP A 305 -10.85 1.99 -12.03
C ASP A 305 -9.78 2.28 -10.98
N ARG A 306 -9.75 1.48 -9.91
CA ARG A 306 -8.74 1.63 -8.86
C ARG A 306 -7.33 1.41 -9.39
N ASN A 307 -7.11 0.35 -10.15
CA ASN A 307 -5.78 -0.02 -10.63
C ASN A 307 -5.36 0.73 -11.90
N VAL A 308 -6.33 1.11 -12.75
CA VAL A 308 -6.04 1.72 -14.07
C VAL A 308 -6.14 3.24 -14.02
N THR A 309 -7.17 3.78 -13.35
CA THR A 309 -7.50 5.21 -13.38
C THR A 309 -6.99 5.92 -12.13
N GLN A 310 -7.42 5.50 -10.94
CA GLN A 310 -6.99 6.11 -9.68
C GLN A 310 -5.49 5.92 -9.42
N GLY A 311 -4.99 4.72 -9.68
CA GLY A 311 -3.61 4.35 -9.41
C GLY A 311 -3.36 3.86 -7.99
N ALA A 312 -2.19 3.26 -7.81
CA ALA A 312 -1.68 2.74 -6.54
C ALA A 312 -0.17 2.45 -6.67
N CYS A 313 0.49 2.13 -5.56
CA CYS A 313 1.83 1.55 -5.56
C CYS A 313 1.78 0.22 -4.77
N PRO A 314 1.72 -0.94 -5.45
CA PRO A 314 1.56 -2.24 -4.80
C PRO A 314 2.85 -2.67 -4.08
N ILE A 315 2.87 -2.60 -2.74
CA ILE A 315 4.03 -2.94 -1.89
C ILE A 315 4.53 -4.36 -2.18
N LYS A 316 3.62 -5.34 -2.35
CA LYS A 316 3.98 -6.73 -2.65
C LYS A 316 4.91 -6.89 -3.86
N VAL A 317 4.72 -6.04 -4.90
CA VAL A 317 5.59 -6.06 -6.09
C VAL A 317 7.01 -5.68 -5.69
N LEU A 318 7.18 -4.64 -4.87
CA LEU A 318 8.48 -4.21 -4.37
C LEU A 318 9.13 -5.25 -3.44
N GLU A 319 8.33 -5.91 -2.59
CA GLU A 319 8.79 -6.98 -1.69
C GLU A 319 9.27 -8.21 -2.49
N TYR A 320 8.53 -8.63 -3.52
CA TYR A 320 8.93 -9.72 -4.42
C TYR A 320 10.23 -9.41 -5.18
N MET A 321 10.32 -8.19 -5.72
CA MET A 321 11.52 -7.71 -6.40
C MET A 321 12.72 -7.71 -5.45
N ALA A 322 12.59 -7.08 -4.28
CA ALA A 322 13.69 -6.94 -3.32
C ALA A 322 14.19 -8.30 -2.78
N ALA A 323 13.28 -9.26 -2.62
CA ALA A 323 13.64 -10.62 -2.20
C ALA A 323 14.31 -11.44 -3.32
N GLY A 324 14.51 -10.86 -4.53
CA GLY A 324 15.14 -11.55 -5.63
C GLY A 324 14.33 -12.76 -6.12
N ARG A 325 12.99 -12.61 -6.23
CA ARG A 325 12.14 -13.68 -6.79
C ARG A 325 11.69 -13.33 -8.20
N PRO A 326 11.65 -14.35 -9.10
CA PRO A 326 11.06 -14.19 -10.41
C PRO A 326 9.64 -13.63 -10.27
N LEU A 327 9.42 -12.46 -10.86
CA LEU A 327 8.15 -11.73 -10.75
C LEU A 327 7.31 -11.90 -12.01
N LEU A 328 6.06 -12.29 -11.81
CA LEU A 328 5.03 -12.32 -12.83
C LEU A 328 3.91 -11.36 -12.44
N ALA A 329 3.65 -10.32 -13.23
CA ALA A 329 2.68 -9.30 -12.89
C ALA A 329 1.81 -8.87 -14.08
N SER A 330 0.62 -8.33 -13.78
CA SER A 330 -0.25 -7.77 -14.81
C SER A 330 0.37 -6.55 -15.46
N ASN A 331 0.34 -6.46 -16.79
CA ASN A 331 0.85 -5.33 -17.58
C ASN A 331 -0.07 -4.11 -17.42
N MET A 332 0.06 -3.42 -16.30
CA MET A 332 -0.76 -2.27 -15.93
C MET A 332 0.08 -1.02 -15.72
N PRO A 333 -0.47 0.19 -15.91
CA PRO A 333 0.28 1.44 -15.73
C PRO A 333 1.01 1.52 -14.38
N ILE A 334 0.34 1.16 -13.27
CA ILE A 334 0.92 1.16 -11.91
C ILE A 334 2.04 0.14 -11.73
N VAL A 335 2.02 -0.96 -12.46
CA VAL A 335 3.07 -1.98 -12.43
C VAL A 335 4.25 -1.53 -13.28
N ARG A 336 4.02 -0.95 -14.47
CA ARG A 336 5.08 -0.42 -15.34
C ARG A 336 5.89 0.72 -14.71
N GLU A 337 5.38 1.41 -13.71
CA GLU A 337 6.17 2.37 -12.94
C GLU A 337 7.27 1.68 -12.11
N LEU A 338 7.02 0.46 -11.68
CA LEU A 338 7.91 -0.33 -10.80
C LEU A 338 8.78 -1.31 -11.58
N VAL A 339 8.18 -2.02 -12.55
CA VAL A 339 8.73 -3.18 -13.24
C VAL A 339 8.92 -2.88 -14.73
N ARG A 340 10.09 -3.13 -15.25
CA ARG A 340 10.37 -3.12 -16.70
C ARG A 340 10.18 -4.55 -17.22
N ASP A 341 9.29 -4.69 -18.20
CA ASP A 341 8.99 -5.99 -18.81
C ASP A 341 10.24 -6.62 -19.44
N ASP A 342 10.39 -7.93 -19.28
CA ASP A 342 11.55 -8.74 -19.72
C ASP A 342 12.92 -8.29 -19.16
N ILE A 343 12.93 -7.35 -18.20
CA ILE A 343 14.14 -6.88 -17.52
C ILE A 343 14.07 -7.14 -16.02
N ASP A 344 12.98 -6.71 -15.35
CA ASP A 344 12.78 -6.84 -13.90
C ASP A 344 11.71 -7.90 -13.56
N GLY A 345 11.10 -8.53 -14.54
CA GLY A 345 10.04 -9.51 -14.41
C GLY A 345 9.31 -9.70 -15.74
N LEU A 346 8.39 -10.63 -15.81
CA LEU A 346 7.50 -10.81 -16.95
C LEU A 346 6.14 -10.18 -16.67
N LEU A 347 5.64 -9.42 -17.66
CA LEU A 347 4.32 -8.82 -17.60
C LEU A 347 3.37 -9.56 -18.54
N PHE A 348 2.21 -9.93 -18.03
CA PHE A 348 1.15 -10.58 -18.81
C PHE A 348 -0.04 -9.65 -19.03
N SER A 349 -0.81 -9.88 -20.09
CA SER A 349 -2.03 -9.14 -20.43
C SER A 349 -3.05 -9.25 -19.31
N PRO A 350 -3.55 -8.12 -18.74
CA PRO A 350 -4.50 -8.18 -17.65
C PRO A 350 -5.77 -8.94 -18.03
N ASN A 351 -6.33 -9.70 -17.10
CA ASN A 351 -7.51 -10.57 -17.27
C ASN A 351 -7.36 -11.70 -18.31
N ASP A 352 -6.13 -12.05 -18.68
CA ASP A 352 -5.82 -13.11 -19.64
C ASP A 352 -5.09 -14.27 -18.94
N PRO A 353 -5.81 -15.37 -18.60
CA PRO A 353 -5.22 -16.51 -17.93
C PRO A 353 -4.29 -17.33 -18.84
N GLU A 354 -4.49 -17.32 -20.16
CA GLU A 354 -3.62 -17.99 -21.14
C GLU A 354 -2.26 -17.30 -21.20
N ASP A 355 -2.23 -15.97 -21.25
CA ASP A 355 -0.99 -15.21 -21.24
C ASP A 355 -0.26 -15.35 -19.91
N LEU A 356 -0.99 -15.28 -18.77
CA LEU A 356 -0.42 -15.57 -17.45
C LEU A 356 0.25 -16.95 -17.41
N ALA A 357 -0.45 -17.99 -17.88
CA ALA A 357 0.08 -19.35 -17.90
C ALA A 357 1.33 -19.46 -18.79
N ARG A 358 1.31 -18.86 -19.99
CA ARG A 358 2.45 -18.82 -20.92
C ARG A 358 3.69 -18.20 -20.30
N GLN A 359 3.54 -17.06 -19.64
CA GLN A 359 4.65 -16.35 -18.97
C GLN A 359 5.13 -17.13 -17.74
N ALA A 360 4.23 -17.77 -16.98
CA ALA A 360 4.60 -18.62 -15.86
C ALA A 360 5.45 -19.82 -16.31
N LEU A 361 5.04 -20.49 -17.40
CA LEU A 361 5.80 -21.61 -17.99
C LEU A 361 7.18 -21.16 -18.46
N ALA A 362 7.31 -19.97 -19.07
CA ALA A 362 8.61 -19.44 -19.46
C ALA A 362 9.58 -19.28 -18.27
N LEU A 363 9.06 -18.85 -17.11
CA LEU A 363 9.85 -18.77 -15.86
C LEU A 363 10.15 -20.15 -15.25
N LEU A 364 9.25 -21.11 -15.39
CA LEU A 364 9.46 -22.46 -14.86
C LEU A 364 10.47 -23.26 -15.66
N GLU A 365 10.42 -23.13 -16.97
CA GLU A 365 11.24 -23.91 -17.92
C GLU A 365 12.64 -23.30 -18.15
N ASN A 366 12.81 -21.99 -17.88
CA ASN A 366 14.07 -21.29 -18.10
C ASN A 366 14.61 -20.67 -16.80
N LEU A 367 15.47 -21.41 -16.10
CA LEU A 367 16.05 -20.98 -14.82
C LEU A 367 16.98 -19.76 -15.00
N GLU A 368 17.74 -19.69 -16.12
CA GLU A 368 18.63 -18.57 -16.42
C GLU A 368 17.85 -17.26 -16.59
N LEU A 369 16.74 -17.32 -17.34
CA LEU A 369 15.81 -16.19 -17.46
C LEU A 369 15.28 -15.77 -16.09
N SER A 370 14.80 -16.72 -15.29
CA SER A 370 14.26 -16.48 -13.95
C SER A 370 15.28 -15.79 -13.05
N GLN A 371 16.52 -16.27 -13.05
CA GLN A 371 17.61 -15.70 -12.25
C GLN A 371 17.98 -14.29 -12.73
N ARG A 372 18.17 -14.07 -14.01
CA ARG A 372 18.47 -12.76 -14.61
C ARG A 372 17.41 -11.69 -14.24
N LEU A 373 16.13 -12.04 -14.38
CA LEU A 373 15.03 -11.14 -14.05
C LEU A 373 14.96 -10.83 -12.56
N ALA A 374 15.15 -11.83 -11.71
CA ALA A 374 15.14 -11.69 -10.25
C ALA A 374 16.27 -10.79 -9.74
N GLU A 375 17.50 -10.95 -10.27
CA GLU A 375 18.66 -10.12 -9.93
C GLU A 375 18.43 -8.66 -10.32
N SER A 376 17.97 -8.39 -11.57
CA SER A 376 17.66 -7.04 -12.03
C SER A 376 16.53 -6.39 -11.21
N ALA A 377 15.49 -7.17 -10.86
CA ALA A 377 14.40 -6.70 -10.02
C ALA A 377 14.88 -6.27 -8.64
N ALA A 378 15.73 -7.08 -8.01
CA ALA A 378 16.26 -6.80 -6.69
C ALA A 378 17.14 -5.55 -6.68
N GLU A 379 18.06 -5.42 -7.63
CA GLU A 379 18.89 -4.23 -7.79
C GLU A 379 18.03 -2.97 -7.93
N ARG A 380 17.00 -3.02 -8.78
CA ARG A 380 16.09 -1.89 -9.00
C ARG A 380 15.29 -1.55 -7.75
N ALA A 381 14.71 -2.52 -7.05
CA ALA A 381 13.91 -2.28 -5.85
C ALA A 381 14.77 -1.67 -4.74
N LEU A 382 15.93 -2.25 -4.47
CA LEU A 382 16.82 -1.83 -3.39
C LEU A 382 17.55 -0.51 -3.68
N SER A 383 17.71 -0.12 -4.94
CA SER A 383 18.32 1.17 -5.30
C SER A 383 17.33 2.32 -5.42
N LYS A 384 16.04 2.06 -5.77
CA LYS A 384 15.09 3.13 -6.12
C LYS A 384 13.83 3.19 -5.26
N PHE A 385 13.43 2.06 -4.67
CA PHE A 385 12.15 1.91 -3.99
C PHE A 385 12.32 1.44 -2.55
N THR A 386 13.20 2.11 -1.79
CA THR A 386 13.34 1.85 -0.36
C THR A 386 12.46 2.79 0.45
N TRP A 387 12.07 2.37 1.66
CA TRP A 387 11.38 3.26 2.58
C TRP A 387 12.23 4.49 2.93
N HIS A 388 13.56 4.35 2.95
CA HIS A 388 14.46 5.48 3.15
C HIS A 388 14.27 6.57 2.07
N GLU A 389 14.20 6.19 0.80
CA GLU A 389 13.94 7.13 -0.29
C GLU A 389 12.54 7.75 -0.22
N ALA A 390 11.53 6.99 0.21
CA ALA A 390 10.18 7.51 0.45
C ALA A 390 10.18 8.53 1.60
N GLN A 391 10.83 8.22 2.72
CA GLN A 391 10.97 9.11 3.88
C GLN A 391 11.73 10.40 3.53
N LYS A 392 12.80 10.31 2.77
CA LYS A 392 13.56 11.48 2.28
C LYS A 392 12.68 12.42 1.44
N ARG A 393 11.83 11.86 0.56
CA ARG A 393 10.89 12.66 -0.24
C ARG A 393 9.80 13.26 0.64
N LEU A 394 9.32 12.53 1.63
CA LEU A 394 8.33 13.01 2.60
C LEU A 394 8.89 14.19 3.39
N GLY A 395 10.12 14.08 3.93
CA GLY A 395 10.82 15.14 4.67
C GLY A 395 10.85 16.45 3.89
N LYS A 396 11.21 16.40 2.59
CA LYS A 396 11.21 17.60 1.73
C LYS A 396 9.84 18.28 1.58
N VAL A 397 8.73 17.51 1.65
CA VAL A 397 7.38 18.12 1.64
C VAL A 397 7.13 18.88 2.93
N TYR A 398 7.53 18.32 4.07
CA TYR A 398 7.39 18.97 5.37
C TYR A 398 8.27 20.21 5.51
N GLU A 399 9.55 20.12 5.13
CA GLU A 399 10.50 21.23 5.12
C GLU A 399 9.92 22.42 4.32
N LYS A 400 9.48 22.16 3.09
CA LYS A 400 8.88 23.18 2.22
C LYS A 400 7.64 23.85 2.84
N LEU A 401 6.82 23.12 3.61
CA LEU A 401 5.64 23.71 4.26
C LEU A 401 6.02 24.56 5.46
N LEU A 402 7.08 24.21 6.20
CA LEU A 402 7.56 24.94 7.36
C LEU A 402 8.39 26.17 6.98
N GLU A 403 9.08 26.16 5.83
CA GLU A 403 9.86 27.30 5.33
C GLU A 403 9.00 28.45 4.76
N ASN A 404 7.76 28.18 4.38
CA ASN A 404 6.84 29.18 3.79
C ASN A 404 5.97 29.89 4.85
N GLU A 405 6.55 30.18 6.03
CA GLU A 405 5.96 31.04 7.07
C GLU A 405 6.30 32.53 6.85
#